data_b929bc3e6d8be58b1107f0d00f0c9afe
#
_entry.id   b929bc3e6d8be58b1107f0d00f0c9afe
#
_cell.length_a   1.000
_cell.length_b   1.000
_cell.length_c   1.000
_cell.angle_alpha   90.00
_cell.angle_beta   90.00
_cell.angle_gamma   90.00
#
_symmetry.space_group_name_H-M   'P 1'
#
loop_
_entity.id
_entity.type
_entity.pdbx_description
1 polymer ?
#
loop_
_entity_poly.entity_id
_entity_poly.type
_entity_poly.pdbx_seq_one_letter_code
_entity_poly.pdbx_strand_id
1 'polypeptide(L)'
;MIAYQYHQSYAMDIMRTRMFTHTGPRRGDVFAESAFAKQIAEIEIGARDNPMLVGNLDSVRTIADVRDTVRAYWMLMEKGIAGEVYNIGGLDHMTIGELLDVLKEYATVPIEHAVDSSRLRPSDVTLQIPDISKFQNAT
;
A
#
# COMPACT_ATOMS: atom_id res chain seq x y z
N MET A 1 17.70 6.73 9.81
CA MET A 1 18.84 7.00 10.69
C MET A 1 19.21 8.50 10.71
N ILE A 2 19.44 9.14 9.57
CA ILE A 2 19.84 10.57 9.47
C ILE A 2 18.85 11.50 10.19
N ALA A 3 17.55 11.39 9.94
CA ALA A 3 16.52 12.22 10.58
C ALA A 3 16.57 12.20 12.11
N TYR A 4 16.81 11.03 12.70
CA TYR A 4 16.95 10.89 14.16
C TYR A 4 18.23 11.59 14.65
N GLN A 5 19.36 11.42 13.94
CA GLN A 5 20.61 12.07 14.27
C GLN A 5 20.47 13.60 14.25
N TYR A 6 19.80 14.15 13.27
CA TYR A 6 19.57 15.60 13.17
C TYR A 6 18.70 16.13 14.31
N HIS A 7 17.67 15.38 14.69
CA HIS A 7 16.89 15.71 15.89
C HIS A 7 17.77 15.76 17.15
N GLN A 8 18.57 14.69 17.38
CA GLN A 8 19.42 14.60 18.57
C GLN A 8 20.55 15.66 18.61
N SER A 9 21.17 15.94 17.46
CA SER A 9 22.35 16.80 17.42
C SER A 9 22.03 18.28 17.28
N TYR A 10 20.89 18.62 16.67
CA TYR A 10 20.53 19.99 16.32
C TYR A 10 19.17 20.43 16.85
N ALA A 11 18.52 19.60 17.66
CA ALA A 11 17.18 19.85 18.22
C ALA A 11 16.12 20.18 17.14
N MET A 12 16.26 19.61 15.93
CA MET A 12 15.30 19.84 14.84
C MET A 12 13.99 19.12 15.15
N ASP A 13 12.87 19.79 14.86
CA ASP A 13 11.54 19.21 14.99
C ASP A 13 11.26 18.24 13.85
N ILE A 14 11.73 16.99 14.03
CA ILE A 14 11.61 15.92 13.04
C ILE A 14 10.80 14.77 13.62
N MET A 15 9.67 14.47 13.00
CA MET A 15 8.93 13.22 13.20
C MET A 15 9.25 12.25 12.07
N ARG A 16 9.29 10.97 12.39
CA ARG A 16 9.60 9.92 11.42
C ARG A 16 8.37 9.06 11.21
N THR A 17 8.13 8.64 9.99
CA THR A 17 7.03 7.75 9.65
C THR A 17 7.52 6.41 9.12
N ARG A 18 6.84 5.34 9.47
CA ARG A 18 6.92 4.04 8.82
C ARG A 18 5.62 3.83 8.09
N MET A 19 5.67 4.09 6.77
CA MET A 19 4.52 3.98 5.90
C MET A 19 4.30 2.54 5.49
N PHE A 20 3.08 2.05 5.68
CA PHE A 20 2.62 0.77 5.16
C PHE A 20 1.97 0.96 3.80
N THR A 21 1.40 -0.11 3.23
CA THR A 21 0.89 -0.05 1.86
C THR A 21 -0.18 1.03 1.71
N HIS A 22 0.01 1.88 0.72
CA HIS A 22 -0.95 2.90 0.31
C HIS A 22 -1.01 2.97 -1.21
N THR A 23 -2.13 3.35 -1.74
CA THR A 23 -2.37 3.40 -3.18
C THR A 23 -3.16 4.64 -3.58
N GLY A 24 -3.20 4.92 -4.86
CA GLY A 24 -3.96 6.02 -5.44
C GLY A 24 -3.60 6.27 -6.90
N PRO A 25 -4.26 7.23 -7.55
CA PRO A 25 -4.00 7.55 -8.94
C PRO A 25 -2.53 7.80 -9.23
N ARG A 26 -2.03 7.27 -10.35
CA ARG A 26 -0.64 7.38 -10.83
C ARG A 26 0.40 6.58 -10.05
N ARG A 27 -0.02 5.65 -9.18
CA ARG A 27 0.90 4.69 -8.59
C ARG A 27 1.48 3.79 -9.69
N GLY A 28 2.79 3.52 -9.63
CA GLY A 28 3.48 2.68 -10.62
C GLY A 28 2.98 1.23 -10.65
N ASP A 29 3.01 0.60 -11.81
CA ASP A 29 2.51 -0.76 -12.07
C ASP A 29 3.45 -1.89 -11.61
N VAL A 30 4.49 -1.56 -10.86
CA VAL A 30 5.32 -2.51 -10.12
C VAL A 30 4.64 -3.02 -8.84
N PHE A 31 3.56 -2.37 -8.41
CA PHE A 31 2.76 -2.74 -7.24
C PHE A 31 1.50 -3.49 -7.67
N ALA A 32 1.10 -4.49 -6.87
CA ALA A 32 0.01 -5.41 -7.23
C ALA A 32 -1.30 -4.70 -7.58
N GLU A 33 -1.75 -3.77 -6.74
CA GLU A 33 -2.99 -3.01 -6.93
C GLU A 33 -3.02 -2.23 -8.25
N SER A 34 -1.91 -1.58 -8.59
CA SER A 34 -1.80 -0.82 -9.85
C SER A 34 -1.62 -1.74 -11.04
N ALA A 35 -0.86 -2.83 -10.90
CA ALA A 35 -0.68 -3.84 -11.93
C ALA A 35 -2.00 -4.53 -12.28
N PHE A 36 -2.84 -4.81 -11.28
CA PHE A 36 -4.16 -5.41 -11.49
C PHE A 36 -5.08 -4.44 -12.23
N ALA A 37 -5.22 -3.22 -11.73
CA ALA A 37 -6.06 -2.20 -12.37
C ALA A 37 -5.63 -1.94 -13.82
N LYS A 38 -4.33 -1.87 -14.09
CA LYS A 38 -3.78 -1.71 -15.44
C LYS A 38 -4.14 -2.89 -16.34
N GLN A 39 -3.90 -4.13 -15.89
CA GLN A 39 -4.20 -5.33 -16.67
C GLN A 39 -5.69 -5.45 -16.97
N ILE A 40 -6.57 -5.15 -15.99
CA ILE A 40 -8.01 -5.13 -16.20
C ILE A 40 -8.38 -4.11 -17.30
N ALA A 41 -7.89 -2.88 -17.19
CA ALA A 41 -8.16 -1.86 -18.18
C ALA A 41 -7.61 -2.23 -19.59
N GLU A 42 -6.44 -2.87 -19.67
CA GLU A 42 -5.86 -3.34 -20.94
C GLU A 42 -6.71 -4.47 -21.57
N ILE A 43 -7.28 -5.37 -20.75
CA ILE A 43 -8.18 -6.44 -21.22
C ILE A 43 -9.49 -5.83 -21.72
N GLU A 44 -10.08 -4.87 -20.99
CA GLU A 44 -11.32 -4.20 -21.37
C GLU A 44 -11.24 -3.51 -22.74
N ILE A 45 -10.11 -2.92 -23.07
CA ILE A 45 -9.91 -2.25 -24.37
C ILE A 45 -9.31 -3.19 -25.45
N GLY A 46 -9.15 -4.48 -25.16
CA GLY A 46 -8.59 -5.47 -26.08
C GLY A 46 -7.09 -5.32 -26.36
N ALA A 47 -6.36 -4.58 -25.50
CA ALA A 47 -4.91 -4.39 -25.62
C ALA A 47 -4.10 -5.53 -24.94
N ARG A 48 -4.77 -6.39 -24.20
CA ARG A 48 -4.20 -7.57 -23.52
C ARG A 48 -5.16 -8.75 -23.62
N ASP A 49 -4.61 -9.94 -23.78
CA ASP A 49 -5.36 -11.19 -23.69
C ASP A 49 -5.71 -11.53 -22.24
N ASN A 50 -6.87 -12.18 -22.07
CA ASN A 50 -7.26 -12.86 -20.84
C ASN A 50 -6.66 -14.28 -20.83
N PRO A 51 -6.11 -14.83 -19.72
CA PRO A 51 -6.18 -14.30 -18.36
C PRO A 51 -5.10 -13.25 -18.02
N MET A 52 -5.40 -12.40 -17.04
CA MET A 52 -4.38 -11.56 -16.43
C MET A 52 -3.39 -12.38 -15.60
N LEU A 53 -2.15 -11.93 -15.52
CA LEU A 53 -1.08 -12.63 -14.80
C LEU A 53 -0.86 -12.03 -13.42
N VAL A 54 -0.89 -12.87 -12.39
CA VAL A 54 -0.76 -12.49 -10.99
C VAL A 54 0.39 -13.21 -10.29
N GLY A 55 0.87 -12.69 -9.18
CA GLY A 55 1.81 -13.35 -8.28
C GLY A 55 1.10 -14.01 -7.10
N ASN A 56 1.70 -13.89 -5.90
CA ASN A 56 1.14 -14.41 -4.66
C ASN A 56 -0.11 -13.61 -4.24
N LEU A 57 -1.24 -14.30 -4.14
CA LEU A 57 -2.53 -13.73 -3.75
C LEU A 57 -2.85 -13.89 -2.24
N ASP A 58 -2.10 -14.72 -1.52
CA ASP A 58 -2.39 -15.05 -0.11
C ASP A 58 -1.84 -14.03 0.88
N SER A 59 -0.95 -13.14 0.44
CA SER A 59 -0.34 -12.13 1.31
C SER A 59 -1.37 -11.14 1.81
N VAL A 60 -1.41 -10.93 3.14
CA VAL A 60 -2.31 -9.99 3.81
C VAL A 60 -1.65 -8.62 3.94
N ARG A 61 -2.36 -7.57 3.57
CA ARG A 61 -1.92 -6.17 3.62
C ARG A 61 -3.00 -5.26 4.17
N THR A 62 -2.60 -4.18 4.82
CA THR A 62 -3.46 -3.00 4.94
C THR A 62 -3.20 -2.10 3.74
N ILE A 63 -4.26 -1.54 3.16
CA ILE A 63 -4.14 -0.64 2.01
C ILE A 63 -4.85 0.66 2.35
N ALA A 64 -4.09 1.76 2.39
CA ALA A 64 -4.60 3.09 2.64
C ALA A 64 -4.77 3.87 1.32
N ASP A 65 -5.73 4.77 1.26
CA ASP A 65 -5.77 5.76 0.20
C ASP A 65 -4.65 6.79 0.39
N VAL A 66 -4.00 7.19 -0.71
CA VAL A 66 -2.92 8.19 -0.66
C VAL A 66 -3.37 9.52 -0.07
N ARG A 67 -4.65 9.88 -0.22
CA ARG A 67 -5.23 11.11 0.37
C ARG A 67 -5.27 11.04 1.89
N ASP A 68 -5.60 9.89 2.46
CA ASP A 68 -5.54 9.66 3.91
C ASP A 68 -4.10 9.63 4.40
N THR A 69 -3.19 9.08 3.62
CA THR A 69 -1.75 9.10 3.89
C THR A 69 -1.22 10.54 4.00
N VAL A 70 -1.55 11.41 3.05
CA VAL A 70 -1.13 12.82 3.05
C VAL A 70 -1.75 13.55 4.24
N ARG A 71 -3.02 13.27 4.56
CA ARG A 71 -3.70 13.82 5.74
C ARG A 71 -3.01 13.37 7.03
N ALA A 72 -2.59 12.12 7.13
CA ALA A 72 -1.86 11.62 8.29
C ALA A 72 -0.52 12.37 8.49
N TYR A 73 0.22 12.67 7.42
CA TYR A 73 1.41 13.51 7.52
C TYR A 73 1.09 14.91 8.05
N TRP A 74 0.01 15.53 7.55
CA TRP A 74 -0.42 16.84 8.03
C TRP A 74 -0.75 16.81 9.52
N MET A 75 -1.52 15.82 9.97
CA MET A 75 -1.89 15.66 11.38
C MET A 75 -0.65 15.48 12.28
N LEU A 76 0.37 14.74 11.81
CA LEU A 76 1.63 14.60 12.54
C LEU A 76 2.41 15.91 12.62
N MET A 77 2.39 16.73 11.57
CA MET A 77 3.03 18.06 11.63
C MET A 77 2.39 18.97 12.67
N GLU A 78 1.08 18.85 12.90
CA GLU A 78 0.36 19.66 13.88
C GLU A 78 0.45 19.12 15.30
N LYS A 79 0.45 17.80 15.48
CA LYS A 79 0.25 17.15 16.78
C LYS A 79 1.33 16.15 17.17
N GLY A 80 2.19 15.77 16.27
CA GLY A 80 3.22 14.77 16.52
C GLY A 80 4.33 15.29 17.45
N ILE A 81 5.01 14.37 18.11
CA ILE A 81 6.11 14.70 19.02
C ILE A 81 7.43 14.57 18.25
N ALA A 82 8.24 15.62 18.27
CA ALA A 82 9.57 15.62 17.65
C ALA A 82 10.46 14.50 18.22
N GLY A 83 11.26 13.89 17.35
CA GLY A 83 12.10 12.73 17.69
C GLY A 83 11.39 11.38 17.63
N GLU A 84 10.06 11.36 17.62
CA GLU A 84 9.27 10.15 17.64
C GLU A 84 9.09 9.51 16.26
N VAL A 85 8.71 8.22 16.26
CA VAL A 85 8.40 7.44 15.07
C VAL A 85 6.97 6.93 15.14
N TYR A 86 6.24 7.03 14.02
CA TYR A 86 4.84 6.64 13.91
C TYR A 86 4.66 5.66 12.75
N ASN A 87 3.98 4.55 13.00
CA ASN A 87 3.48 3.70 11.93
C ASN A 87 2.20 4.33 11.36
N ILE A 88 2.09 4.36 10.04
CA ILE A 88 0.90 4.85 9.33
C ILE A 88 0.48 3.78 8.32
N GLY A 89 -0.79 3.39 8.34
CA GLY A 89 -1.37 2.38 7.45
C GLY A 89 -2.88 2.42 7.45
N GLY A 90 -3.50 1.61 6.60
CA GLY A 90 -4.94 1.42 6.58
C GLY A 90 -5.46 0.78 7.86
N LEU A 91 -6.74 0.98 8.15
CA LEU A 91 -7.44 0.37 9.30
C LEU A 91 -7.84 -1.07 8.98
N ASP A 92 -8.32 -1.30 7.76
CA ASP A 92 -8.74 -2.61 7.29
C ASP A 92 -7.57 -3.36 6.64
N HIS A 93 -7.65 -4.68 6.69
CA HIS A 93 -6.69 -5.56 6.04
C HIS A 93 -7.41 -6.57 5.16
N MET A 94 -6.75 -6.96 4.09
CA MET A 94 -7.25 -7.94 3.13
C MET A 94 -6.10 -8.71 2.50
N THR A 95 -6.39 -9.86 1.94
CA THR A 95 -5.45 -10.56 1.06
C THR A 95 -5.33 -9.83 -0.27
N ILE A 96 -4.23 -10.06 -0.98
CA ILE A 96 -4.06 -9.53 -2.34
C ILE A 96 -5.10 -10.16 -3.29
N GLY A 97 -5.55 -11.38 -3.00
CA GLY A 97 -6.65 -12.04 -3.74
C GLY A 97 -7.99 -11.33 -3.54
N GLU A 98 -8.37 -11.02 -2.30
CA GLU A 98 -9.59 -10.25 -2.01
C GLU A 98 -9.56 -8.86 -2.68
N LEU A 99 -8.40 -8.19 -2.69
CA LEU A 99 -8.24 -6.94 -3.44
C LEU A 99 -8.49 -7.13 -4.94
N LEU A 100 -7.96 -8.21 -5.53
CA LEU A 100 -8.20 -8.53 -6.93
C LEU A 100 -9.68 -8.78 -7.21
N ASP A 101 -10.37 -9.50 -6.34
CA ASP A 101 -11.80 -9.78 -6.49
C ASP A 101 -12.62 -8.49 -6.46
N VAL A 102 -12.33 -7.58 -5.51
CA VAL A 102 -12.94 -6.24 -5.48
C VAL A 102 -12.69 -5.47 -6.80
N LEU A 103 -11.48 -5.50 -7.34
CA LEU A 103 -11.19 -4.82 -8.61
C LEU A 103 -11.95 -5.43 -9.79
N LYS A 104 -12.14 -6.75 -9.81
CA LYS A 104 -12.94 -7.44 -10.84
C LYS A 104 -14.41 -7.06 -10.82
N GLU A 105 -14.97 -6.71 -9.65
CA GLU A 105 -16.37 -6.26 -9.56
C GLU A 105 -16.63 -4.96 -10.35
N TYR A 106 -15.59 -4.16 -10.55
CA TYR A 106 -15.67 -2.92 -11.35
C TYR A 106 -15.36 -3.13 -12.82
N ALA A 107 -14.91 -4.32 -13.22
CA ALA A 107 -14.59 -4.61 -14.62
C ALA A 107 -15.87 -4.73 -15.46
N THR A 108 -15.81 -4.22 -16.69
CA THR A 108 -16.93 -4.25 -17.66
C THR A 108 -16.99 -5.55 -18.47
N VAL A 109 -15.95 -6.38 -18.38
CA VAL A 109 -15.86 -7.69 -19.02
C VAL A 109 -15.41 -8.75 -18.02
N PRO A 110 -15.69 -10.05 -18.25
CA PRO A 110 -15.19 -11.12 -17.39
C PRO A 110 -13.66 -11.14 -17.34
N ILE A 111 -13.09 -11.11 -16.14
CA ILE A 111 -11.64 -11.16 -15.90
C ILE A 111 -11.24 -12.49 -15.29
N GLU A 112 -10.47 -13.27 -16.01
CA GLU A 112 -9.80 -14.46 -15.50
C GLU A 112 -8.39 -14.12 -15.02
N HIS A 113 -7.80 -14.93 -14.14
CA HIS A 113 -6.42 -14.76 -13.72
C HIS A 113 -5.69 -16.09 -13.66
N ALA A 114 -4.38 -16.03 -13.89
CA ALA A 114 -3.48 -17.18 -13.75
C ALA A 114 -2.23 -16.75 -12.97
N VAL A 115 -1.76 -17.63 -12.09
CA VAL A 115 -0.51 -17.38 -11.34
C VAL A 115 0.68 -17.56 -12.28
N ASP A 116 1.50 -16.52 -12.37
CA ASP A 116 2.77 -16.52 -13.07
C ASP A 116 3.91 -16.72 -12.06
N SER A 117 4.60 -17.85 -12.17
CA SER A 117 5.70 -18.22 -11.28
C SER A 117 6.86 -17.21 -11.28
N SER A 118 7.06 -16.48 -12.37
CA SER A 118 8.09 -15.45 -12.48
C SER A 118 7.79 -14.23 -11.58
N ARG A 119 6.54 -14.07 -11.15
CA ARG A 119 6.09 -13.01 -10.24
C ARG A 119 6.12 -13.43 -8.78
N LEU A 120 6.41 -14.68 -8.49
CA LEU A 120 6.58 -15.17 -7.12
C LEU A 120 7.96 -14.77 -6.60
N ARG A 121 8.00 -14.21 -5.42
CA ARG A 121 9.27 -13.86 -4.76
C ARG A 121 9.80 -15.07 -4.00
N PRO A 122 11.13 -15.31 -3.98
CA PRO A 122 11.73 -16.40 -3.20
C PRO A 122 11.43 -16.29 -1.69
N SER A 123 11.24 -15.06 -1.19
CA SER A 123 10.78 -14.77 0.16
C SER A 123 9.77 -13.64 0.08
N ASP A 124 8.58 -13.86 0.63
CA ASP A 124 7.52 -12.85 0.67
C ASP A 124 7.06 -12.62 2.11
N VAL A 125 6.67 -11.39 2.41
CA VAL A 125 6.05 -11.04 3.69
C VAL A 125 4.58 -11.45 3.60
N THR A 126 4.20 -12.52 4.30
CA THR A 126 2.84 -13.07 4.24
C THR A 126 1.81 -12.22 4.98
N LEU A 127 2.24 -11.53 6.06
CA LEU A 127 1.37 -10.70 6.89
C LEU A 127 2.02 -9.34 7.16
N GLN A 128 1.35 -8.26 6.82
CA GLN A 128 1.84 -6.90 7.06
C GLN A 128 0.68 -6.00 7.53
N ILE A 129 0.44 -6.05 8.85
CA ILE A 129 -0.56 -5.24 9.54
C ILE A 129 0.18 -4.38 10.57
N PRO A 130 0.18 -3.03 10.42
CA PRO A 130 0.83 -2.15 11.39
C PRO A 130 0.01 -2.00 12.67
N ASP A 131 0.68 -1.90 13.79
CA ASP A 131 0.10 -1.24 14.96
C ASP A 131 0.22 0.28 14.77
N ILE A 132 -0.91 0.95 14.58
CA ILE A 132 -1.03 2.40 14.39
C ILE A 132 -1.53 3.12 15.63
N SER A 133 -1.69 2.44 16.76
CA SER A 133 -2.27 2.99 18.00
C SER A 133 -1.53 4.26 18.48
N LYS A 134 -0.21 4.28 18.33
CA LYS A 134 0.59 5.46 18.69
C LYS A 134 0.24 6.68 17.82
N PHE A 135 0.00 6.49 16.53
CA PHE A 135 -0.44 7.56 15.63
C PHE A 135 -1.84 8.05 16.04
N GLN A 136 -2.80 7.13 16.25
CA GLN A 136 -4.16 7.45 16.64
C GLN A 136 -4.24 8.20 17.98
N ASN A 137 -3.40 7.81 18.95
CA ASN A 137 -3.36 8.47 20.26
C ASN A 137 -2.71 9.87 20.21
N ALA A 138 -1.87 10.13 19.20
CA ALA A 138 -1.19 11.42 19.06
C ALA A 138 -2.01 12.43 18.24
N THR A 139 -2.94 11.97 17.42
CA THR A 139 -3.63 12.80 16.43
C THR A 139 -5.13 12.80 16.60
#